data_c66ba44bea4ec3d4693e26df97e3fd30
#
_entry.id   c66ba44bea4ec3d4693e26df97e3fd30
#
_cell.length_a   1.000
_cell.length_b   1.000
_cell.length_c   1.000
_cell.angle_alpha   90.00
_cell.angle_beta   90.00
_cell.angle_gamma   90.00
#
_symmetry.space_group_name_H-M   'P 1'
#
loop_
_entity.id
_entity.type
_entity.pdbx_description
1 polymer ?
#
loop_
_entity_poly.entity_id
_entity_poly.type
_entity_poly.pdbx_seq_one_letter_code
_entity_poly.pdbx_strand_id
1 'polypeptide(L)'
;MKKFIKIFLVMLFALGLIGCNNKSMNYIISNKPSVTGIVEEVYGDYFIMYSETAEGYPNGSRWSVSLNAENKDSYTDVVVGDEIVMYYDGMAMETDPLQVRKVYAITLKTPADRSINDKQ
;
A
#
# COMPACT_ATOMS: atom_id res chain seq x y z
N MET A 1 31.52 34.13 13.14
CA MET A 1 30.41 34.22 12.23
C MET A 1 30.36 33.09 11.22
N LYS A 2 31.46 32.72 10.60
CA LYS A 2 31.46 31.63 9.63
C LYS A 2 31.02 30.29 10.22
N LYS A 3 31.29 30.04 11.48
CA LYS A 3 30.91 28.79 12.16
C LYS A 3 29.38 28.69 12.33
N PHE A 4 28.70 29.81 12.57
CA PHE A 4 27.27 29.80 12.76
C PHE A 4 26.51 29.51 11.46
N ILE A 5 27.04 30.00 10.35
CA ILE A 5 26.42 29.79 9.04
C ILE A 5 26.46 28.32 8.67
N LYS A 6 27.58 27.63 8.96
CA LYS A 6 27.71 26.20 8.67
C LYS A 6 26.75 25.35 9.50
N ILE A 7 26.61 25.67 10.77
CA ILE A 7 25.68 24.96 11.65
C ILE A 7 24.26 25.15 11.19
N PHE A 8 23.90 26.36 10.80
CA PHE A 8 22.57 26.67 10.30
C PHE A 8 22.24 25.89 9.02
N LEU A 9 23.20 25.79 8.10
CA LEU A 9 22.99 25.03 6.87
C LEU A 9 22.78 23.54 7.14
N VAL A 10 23.54 22.97 8.09
CA VAL A 10 23.37 21.56 8.46
C VAL A 10 21.99 21.32 9.07
N MET A 11 21.52 22.22 9.90
CA MET A 11 20.18 22.11 10.49
C MET A 11 19.07 22.16 9.43
N LEU A 12 19.18 23.05 8.46
CA LEU A 12 18.23 23.15 7.37
C LEU A 12 18.20 21.87 6.55
N PHE A 13 19.36 21.29 6.28
CA PHE A 13 19.45 20.05 5.53
C PHE A 13 18.78 18.90 6.28
N ALA A 14 19.00 18.80 7.58
CA ALA A 14 18.39 17.77 8.43
C ALA A 14 16.86 17.90 8.45
N LEU A 15 16.34 19.11 8.53
CA LEU A 15 14.91 19.36 8.51
C LEU A 15 14.30 18.96 7.16
N GLY A 16 15.02 19.18 6.08
CA GLY A 16 14.57 18.77 4.76
C GLY A 16 14.45 17.26 4.64
N LEU A 17 15.39 16.51 5.22
CA LEU A 17 15.33 15.05 5.22
C LEU A 17 14.15 14.51 6.03
N ILE A 18 13.87 15.13 7.17
CA ILE A 18 12.73 14.72 8.01
C ILE A 18 11.42 14.95 7.25
N GLY A 19 11.30 16.04 6.50
CA GLY A 19 10.10 16.33 5.72
C GLY A 19 9.81 15.30 4.64
N CYS A 20 10.82 14.59 4.14
CA CYS A 20 10.62 13.56 3.11
C CYS A 20 10.11 12.24 3.68
N ASN A 21 10.18 12.01 4.98
CA ASN A 21 9.82 10.74 5.60
C ASN A 21 8.31 10.48 5.64
N ASN A 22 7.49 11.50 5.47
CA ASN A 22 6.02 11.36 5.54
C ASN A 22 5.44 10.48 4.43
N LYS A 23 6.19 10.29 3.34
CA LYS A 23 5.76 9.47 2.19
C LYS A 23 6.53 8.16 2.07
N SER A 24 7.39 7.86 3.03
CA SER A 24 8.18 6.63 3.00
C SER A 24 7.31 5.42 3.29
N MET A 25 7.73 4.25 2.78
CA MET A 25 7.06 2.98 3.07
C MET A 25 6.97 2.71 4.57
N ASN A 26 8.05 2.96 5.30
CA ASN A 26 8.05 2.72 6.74
C ASN A 26 7.02 3.57 7.48
N TYR A 27 6.87 4.83 7.09
CA TYR A 27 5.86 5.71 7.68
C TYR A 27 4.46 5.20 7.38
N ILE A 28 4.20 4.83 6.12
CA ILE A 28 2.88 4.35 5.69
C ILE A 28 2.51 3.08 6.43
N ILE A 29 3.41 2.12 6.50
CA ILE A 29 3.17 0.84 7.17
C ILE A 29 2.87 1.04 8.66
N SER A 30 3.55 2.00 9.30
CA SER A 30 3.40 2.24 10.73
C SER A 30 2.18 3.09 11.09
N ASN A 31 1.68 3.91 10.17
CA ASN A 31 0.72 4.97 10.53
C ASN A 31 -0.60 4.94 9.77
N LYS A 32 -0.69 4.23 8.65
CA LYS A 32 -1.91 4.24 7.83
C LYS A 32 -2.73 2.98 8.05
N PRO A 33 -4.07 3.07 7.95
CA PRO A 33 -4.92 1.89 7.99
C PRO A 33 -4.58 0.93 6.87
N SER A 34 -4.82 -0.35 7.11
CA SER A 34 -4.53 -1.39 6.12
C SER A 34 -5.60 -2.45 6.07
N VAL A 35 -5.70 -3.11 4.92
CA VAL A 35 -6.54 -4.27 4.70
C VAL A 35 -5.70 -5.34 4.03
N THR A 36 -5.73 -6.55 4.58
CA THR A 36 -5.05 -7.71 4.02
C THR A 36 -6.06 -8.54 3.23
N GLY A 37 -5.70 -8.93 2.02
CA GLY A 37 -6.59 -9.73 1.17
C GLY A 37 -5.84 -10.59 0.17
N ILE A 38 -6.60 -11.51 -0.45
CA ILE A 38 -6.11 -12.40 -1.49
C ILE A 38 -6.59 -11.87 -2.84
N VAL A 39 -5.68 -11.73 -3.79
CA VAL A 39 -6.01 -11.24 -5.13
C VAL A 39 -6.84 -12.27 -5.87
N GLU A 40 -8.01 -11.87 -6.34
CA GLU A 40 -8.92 -12.73 -7.10
C GLU A 40 -8.92 -12.44 -8.60
N GLU A 41 -8.77 -11.16 -8.97
CA GLU A 41 -8.80 -10.73 -10.37
C GLU A 41 -7.82 -9.58 -10.55
N VAL A 42 -7.13 -9.54 -11.69
CA VAL A 42 -6.17 -8.47 -12.02
C VAL A 42 -6.55 -7.86 -13.35
N TYR A 43 -6.64 -6.53 -13.36
CA TYR A 43 -6.91 -5.74 -14.54
C TYR A 43 -5.71 -4.83 -14.83
N GLY A 44 -5.81 -3.99 -15.83
CA GLY A 44 -4.65 -3.17 -16.23
C GLY A 44 -4.16 -2.19 -15.18
N ASP A 45 -5.09 -1.52 -14.50
CA ASP A 45 -4.76 -0.45 -13.55
C ASP A 45 -5.34 -0.67 -12.16
N TYR A 46 -5.97 -1.82 -11.92
CA TYR A 46 -6.50 -2.17 -10.62
C TYR A 46 -6.65 -3.68 -10.49
N PHE A 47 -6.92 -4.13 -9.27
CA PHE A 47 -7.20 -5.54 -9.00
C PHE A 47 -8.33 -5.67 -7.98
N ILE A 48 -8.94 -6.85 -7.94
CA ILE A 48 -9.96 -7.19 -6.95
C ILE A 48 -9.34 -8.17 -5.97
N MET A 49 -9.48 -7.89 -4.67
CA MET A 49 -9.05 -8.80 -3.63
C MET A 49 -10.21 -9.13 -2.71
N TYR A 50 -10.13 -10.30 -2.06
CA TYR A 50 -11.06 -10.72 -1.04
C TYR A 50 -10.38 -10.65 0.33
N SER A 51 -11.03 -10.02 1.30
CA SER A 51 -10.51 -9.91 2.66
C SER A 51 -11.52 -10.47 3.65
N GLU A 52 -11.04 -11.35 4.55
CA GLU A 52 -11.86 -11.85 5.66
C GLU A 52 -11.65 -11.04 6.93
N THR A 53 -10.61 -10.20 6.97
CA THR A 53 -10.15 -9.55 8.19
C THR A 53 -10.42 -8.06 8.23
N ALA A 54 -11.05 -7.50 7.21
CA ALA A 54 -11.30 -6.06 7.15
C ALA A 54 -12.25 -5.66 8.29
N GLU A 55 -11.82 -4.68 9.09
CA GLU A 55 -12.61 -4.17 10.19
C GLU A 55 -13.92 -3.57 9.67
N GLY A 56 -15.03 -3.90 10.31
CA GLY A 56 -16.36 -3.47 9.86
C GLY A 56 -17.03 -4.42 8.86
N TYR A 57 -16.34 -5.47 8.43
CA TYR A 57 -16.87 -6.42 7.43
C TYR A 57 -16.62 -7.85 7.90
N PRO A 58 -17.34 -8.31 8.95
CA PRO A 58 -17.04 -9.58 9.62
C PRO A 58 -17.28 -10.82 8.76
N ASN A 59 -18.07 -10.72 7.69
CA ASN A 59 -18.38 -11.85 6.81
C ASN A 59 -17.51 -11.87 5.56
N GLY A 60 -16.46 -11.06 5.56
CA GLY A 60 -15.61 -10.92 4.40
C GLY A 60 -16.12 -9.88 3.42
N SER A 61 -15.22 -9.43 2.56
CA SER A 61 -15.56 -8.39 1.59
C SER A 61 -14.60 -8.41 0.41
N ARG A 62 -15.07 -7.96 -0.73
CA ARG A 62 -14.27 -7.79 -1.93
C ARG A 62 -13.92 -6.31 -2.09
N TRP A 63 -12.70 -6.04 -2.50
CA TRP A 63 -12.15 -4.69 -2.59
C TRP A 63 -11.55 -4.46 -3.97
N SER A 64 -11.91 -3.34 -4.58
CA SER A 64 -11.26 -2.87 -5.81
C SER A 64 -10.13 -1.92 -5.43
N VAL A 65 -8.90 -2.27 -5.80
CA VAL A 65 -7.70 -1.56 -5.38
C VAL A 65 -6.96 -1.05 -6.60
N SER A 66 -6.71 0.25 -6.64
CA SER A 66 -5.93 0.85 -7.72
C SER A 66 -4.46 0.46 -7.61
N LEU A 67 -3.87 0.10 -8.75
CA LEU A 67 -2.43 -0.14 -8.84
C LEU A 67 -1.62 1.16 -8.89
N ASN A 68 -2.28 2.29 -8.99
CA ASN A 68 -1.63 3.60 -8.96
C ASN A 68 -1.50 4.10 -7.53
N ALA A 69 -0.69 3.40 -6.73
CA ALA A 69 -0.43 3.78 -5.35
C ALA A 69 0.45 5.03 -5.30
N GLU A 70 0.28 5.84 -4.25
CA GLU A 70 1.08 7.06 -4.10
C GLU A 70 2.55 6.78 -3.92
N ASN A 71 2.88 5.75 -3.13
CA ASN A 71 4.28 5.36 -2.96
C ASN A 71 4.71 4.50 -4.14
N LYS A 72 5.72 4.95 -4.87
CA LYS A 72 6.19 4.27 -6.10
C LYS A 72 6.99 3.00 -5.83
N ASP A 73 7.35 2.74 -4.58
CA ASP A 73 7.99 1.49 -4.19
C ASP A 73 6.97 0.40 -3.88
N SER A 74 5.69 0.66 -4.11
CA SER A 74 4.63 -0.31 -3.90
C SER A 74 4.76 -1.52 -4.81
N TYR A 75 4.33 -2.67 -4.29
CA TYR A 75 4.25 -3.89 -5.08
C TYR A 75 3.07 -3.78 -6.07
N THR A 76 3.36 -3.76 -7.35
CA THR A 76 2.35 -3.61 -8.40
C THR A 76 2.27 -4.80 -9.36
N ASP A 77 3.19 -5.76 -9.24
CA ASP A 77 3.21 -6.97 -10.07
C ASP A 77 2.28 -8.05 -9.52
N VAL A 78 1.12 -7.65 -9.05
CA VAL A 78 0.16 -8.56 -8.42
C VAL A 78 -0.32 -9.63 -9.40
N VAL A 79 -0.47 -10.84 -8.90
CA VAL A 79 -1.08 -11.94 -9.65
C VAL A 79 -2.16 -12.58 -8.78
N VAL A 80 -3.10 -13.26 -9.42
CA VAL A 80 -4.17 -13.97 -8.72
C VAL A 80 -3.56 -14.96 -7.73
N GLY A 81 -4.04 -14.93 -6.50
CA GLY A 81 -3.54 -15.77 -5.42
C GLY A 81 -2.54 -15.10 -4.49
N ASP A 82 -1.98 -13.96 -4.87
CA ASP A 82 -1.10 -13.22 -3.97
C ASP A 82 -1.89 -12.75 -2.75
N GLU A 83 -1.27 -12.87 -1.57
CA GLU A 83 -1.77 -12.22 -0.37
C GLU A 83 -1.06 -10.88 -0.21
N ILE A 84 -1.82 -9.80 -0.24
CA ILE A 84 -1.26 -8.45 -0.20
C ILE A 84 -1.83 -7.67 0.98
N VAL A 85 -1.12 -6.60 1.34
CA VAL A 85 -1.61 -5.61 2.31
C VAL A 85 -1.73 -4.29 1.58
N MET A 86 -2.92 -3.71 1.61
CA MET A 86 -3.19 -2.41 1.04
C MET A 86 -3.27 -1.38 2.16
N TYR A 87 -2.51 -0.30 2.04
CA TYR A 87 -2.54 0.83 2.96
C TYR A 87 -3.29 1.98 2.31
N TYR A 88 -4.28 2.53 2.99
CA TYR A 88 -5.20 3.50 2.40
C TYR A 88 -5.59 4.56 3.44
N ASP A 89 -6.52 5.44 3.08
CA ASP A 89 -6.95 6.55 3.93
C ASP A 89 -8.02 6.17 4.96
N GLY A 90 -8.39 4.89 5.01
CA GLY A 90 -9.41 4.40 5.94
C GLY A 90 -10.83 4.56 5.43
N MET A 91 -11.02 5.09 4.24
CA MET A 91 -12.33 5.34 3.66
C MET A 91 -12.57 4.49 2.43
N ALA A 92 -13.67 3.79 2.40
CA ALA A 92 -14.09 3.01 1.24
C ALA A 92 -15.52 3.36 0.87
N MET A 93 -15.80 3.42 -0.42
CA MET A 93 -17.15 3.57 -0.92
C MET A 93 -17.87 2.24 -0.77
N GLU A 94 -19.07 2.27 -0.18
CA GLU A 94 -19.83 1.05 0.09
C GLU A 94 -20.53 0.55 -1.17
N THR A 95 -19.74 0.13 -2.13
CA THR A 95 -20.15 -0.51 -3.35
C THR A 95 -19.74 -1.97 -3.31
N ASP A 96 -20.11 -2.78 -4.28
CA ASP A 96 -19.70 -4.18 -4.38
C ASP A 96 -19.05 -4.39 -5.75
N PRO A 97 -17.70 -4.53 -5.79
CA PRO A 97 -16.76 -4.50 -4.67
C PRO A 97 -16.58 -3.11 -4.07
N LEU A 98 -16.10 -3.08 -2.81
CA LEU A 98 -15.78 -1.82 -2.14
C LEU A 98 -14.69 -1.08 -2.92
N GLN A 99 -14.81 0.24 -3.03
CA GLN A 99 -13.85 1.05 -3.77
C GLN A 99 -13.10 1.97 -2.82
N VAL A 100 -11.77 1.98 -2.95
CA VAL A 100 -10.89 2.83 -2.15
C VAL A 100 -10.54 4.07 -2.94
N ARG A 101 -10.75 5.25 -2.34
CA ARG A 101 -10.43 6.53 -3.00
C ARG A 101 -8.93 6.72 -3.17
N LYS A 102 -8.15 6.31 -2.18
CA LYS A 102 -6.73 6.65 -2.14
C LYS A 102 -5.94 5.48 -1.58
N VAL A 103 -5.06 4.95 -2.40
CA VAL A 103 -4.13 3.89 -1.99
C VAL A 103 -2.77 4.52 -1.77
N TYR A 104 -2.25 4.42 -0.55
CA TYR A 104 -0.92 4.94 -0.23
C TYR A 104 0.17 3.97 -0.65
N ALA A 105 -0.01 2.69 -0.37
CA ALA A 105 0.99 1.68 -0.67
C ALA A 105 0.36 0.30 -0.75
N ILE A 106 1.05 -0.59 -1.45
CA ILE A 106 0.69 -2.01 -1.55
C ILE A 106 1.94 -2.80 -1.25
N THR A 107 1.84 -3.80 -0.36
CA THR A 107 2.96 -4.69 -0.06
C THR A 107 2.54 -6.14 -0.27
N LEU A 108 3.49 -6.99 -0.65
CA LEU A 108 3.26 -8.42 -0.82
C LEU A 108 3.52 -9.10 0.53
N LYS A 109 2.50 -9.78 1.06
CA LYS A 109 2.63 -10.53 2.31
C LYS A 109 3.03 -11.97 2.05
N THR A 110 2.31 -12.64 1.14
CA THR A 110 2.60 -14.01 0.76
C THR A 110 2.39 -14.14 -0.75
N PRO A 111 3.43 -14.50 -1.51
CA PRO A 111 3.27 -14.65 -2.95
C PRO A 111 2.41 -15.86 -3.29
N ALA A 112 1.68 -15.76 -4.38
CA ALA A 112 0.95 -16.90 -4.93
C ALA A 112 1.91 -18.05 -5.23
N ASP A 113 1.41 -19.28 -5.13
CA ASP A 113 2.22 -20.45 -5.45
C ASP A 113 2.40 -20.56 -6.97
N ARG A 114 3.46 -19.92 -7.46
CA ARG A 114 3.77 -19.89 -8.89
C ARG A 114 4.42 -21.18 -9.36
N SER A 115 4.91 -22.01 -8.43
CA SER A 115 5.56 -23.25 -8.79
C SER A 115 4.59 -24.29 -9.37
N ILE A 116 3.34 -24.27 -8.95
CA ILE A 116 2.29 -25.13 -9.49
C ILE A 116 1.95 -24.72 -10.91
N ASN A 117 1.89 -23.42 -11.18
CA ASN A 117 1.57 -22.91 -12.50
C ASN A 117 2.68 -23.16 -13.52
N ASP A 118 3.93 -23.16 -13.06
CA ASP A 118 5.08 -23.40 -13.92
C ASP A 118 5.17 -24.84 -14.41
N LYS A 119 4.55 -25.78 -13.72
CA LYS A 119 4.55 -27.20 -14.08
C LYS A 119 3.46 -27.58 -15.07
N GLN A 120 2.56 -26.66 -15.33
CA GLN A 120 1.49 -26.86 -16.28
C GLN A 120 1.81 -26.22 -17.63
#